data_7017d6954a34f8783a739be2af67150b
#
_entry.id   7017d6954a34f8783a739be2af67150b
#
_cell.length_a   1.000
_cell.length_b   1.000
_cell.length_c   1.000
_cell.angle_alpha   90.00
_cell.angle_beta   90.00
_cell.angle_gamma   90.00
#
_symmetry.space_group_name_H-M   'P 1'
#
loop_
_entity.id
_entity.type
_entity.pdbx_description
1 polymer ?
#
loop_
_entity_poly.entity_id
_entity_poly.type
_entity_poly.pdbx_seq_one_letter_code
_entity_poly.pdbx_strand_id
1 'polypeptide(L)'
;MVQIVALLGSFGLGVCFALLGAISVKLMPRLKIDQARFGTLITSFMSACLVASLIMGVLTDRFGYRPVAVFGFVMAAVCIFLFARSKSYAATLVSCLLFGFGAMALNTAANTLIPVVFFEGKNPAAASNLGNVAFGVGLLLAPLIVSYLFRKTSYENTVSVLAALMVVGVVPALMAEYPKSEAAFEFAKTLSMLTEPAVLVAGLALFCYAALDVSFSNWLPAFGKEAILASRPDADPEQTDASAQRLISVYAVSLILGRLAASQIPALTVFGSWFVAVASAITALLIVWMT
;
A
#
# COMPACT_ATOMS: atom_id res chain seq x y z
N MET A 1 4.54 -18.99 12.12
CA MET A 1 3.14 -18.55 11.85
C MET A 1 3.04 -17.03 11.84
N VAL A 2 3.51 -16.30 12.85
CA VAL A 2 3.44 -14.82 12.93
C VAL A 2 4.13 -14.11 11.77
N GLN A 3 5.24 -14.62 11.26
CA GLN A 3 5.92 -14.09 10.07
C GLN A 3 5.02 -14.13 8.84
N ILE A 4 4.23 -15.21 8.67
CA ILE A 4 3.25 -15.33 7.58
C ILE A 4 2.17 -14.26 7.72
N VAL A 5 1.67 -14.02 8.94
CA VAL A 5 0.68 -12.97 9.20
C VAL A 5 1.22 -11.60 8.83
N ALA A 6 2.45 -11.30 9.23
CA ALA A 6 3.09 -10.04 8.95
C ALA A 6 3.26 -9.78 7.43
N LEU A 7 3.71 -10.79 6.67
CA LEU A 7 3.81 -10.67 5.21
C LEU A 7 2.45 -10.64 4.51
N LEU A 8 1.48 -11.45 4.95
CA LEU A 8 0.11 -11.40 4.42
C LEU A 8 -0.56 -10.07 4.73
N GLY A 9 -0.28 -9.47 5.91
CA GLY A 9 -0.76 -8.13 6.26
C GLY A 9 -0.23 -7.06 5.31
N SER A 10 1.09 -7.07 5.02
CA SER A 10 1.70 -6.17 4.03
C SER A 10 1.17 -6.42 2.62
N PHE A 11 1.06 -7.67 2.20
CA PHE A 11 0.46 -8.04 0.91
C PHE A 11 -0.98 -7.55 0.81
N GLY A 12 -1.80 -7.82 1.84
CA GLY A 12 -3.19 -7.39 1.92
C GLY A 12 -3.33 -5.87 1.86
N LEU A 13 -2.43 -5.13 2.51
CA LEU A 13 -2.36 -3.68 2.41
C LEU A 13 -2.13 -3.23 0.96
N GLY A 14 -1.19 -3.87 0.25
CA GLY A 14 -0.93 -3.60 -1.17
C GLY A 14 -2.17 -3.82 -2.04
N VAL A 15 -2.90 -4.92 -1.80
CA VAL A 15 -4.19 -5.19 -2.46
C VAL A 15 -5.21 -4.09 -2.16
N CYS A 16 -5.31 -3.64 -0.89
CA CYS A 16 -6.24 -2.57 -0.50
C CYS A 16 -5.97 -1.26 -1.25
N PHE A 17 -4.69 -0.88 -1.38
CA PHE A 17 -4.31 0.36 -2.06
C PHE A 17 -4.52 0.31 -3.58
N ALA A 18 -4.33 -0.85 -4.20
CA ALA A 18 -4.54 -1.01 -5.64
C ALA A 18 -6.02 -1.17 -6.03
N LEU A 19 -6.87 -1.62 -5.09
CA LEU A 19 -8.20 -2.13 -5.39
C LEU A 19 -9.09 -1.12 -6.10
N LEU A 20 -9.26 0.08 -5.54
CA LEU A 20 -10.18 1.09 -6.09
C LEU A 20 -9.78 1.46 -7.53
N GLY A 21 -8.49 1.66 -7.78
CA GLY A 21 -7.97 1.90 -9.13
C GLY A 21 -8.25 0.72 -10.07
N ALA A 22 -7.98 -0.50 -9.61
CA ALA A 22 -8.15 -1.71 -10.42
C ALA A 22 -9.61 -1.97 -10.83
N ILE A 23 -10.57 -1.70 -9.94
CA ILE A 23 -12.00 -1.92 -10.23
C ILE A 23 -12.70 -0.71 -10.85
N SER A 24 -12.04 0.46 -10.92
CA SER A 24 -12.62 1.74 -11.37
C SER A 24 -13.35 1.64 -12.70
N VAL A 25 -12.76 0.95 -13.67
CA VAL A 25 -13.28 0.81 -15.05
C VAL A 25 -14.70 0.24 -15.08
N LYS A 26 -15.04 -0.68 -14.16
CA LYS A 26 -16.39 -1.26 -14.07
C LYS A 26 -17.21 -0.64 -12.93
N LEU A 27 -16.57 -0.12 -11.88
CA LEU A 27 -17.26 0.51 -10.76
C LEU A 27 -17.92 1.84 -11.14
N MET A 28 -17.21 2.70 -11.88
CA MET A 28 -17.74 4.01 -12.27
C MET A 28 -19.02 3.92 -13.12
N PRO A 29 -19.06 3.12 -14.22
CA PRO A 29 -20.29 2.93 -14.98
C PRO A 29 -21.41 2.28 -14.18
N ARG A 30 -21.07 1.34 -13.27
CA ARG A 30 -22.03 0.66 -12.39
C ARG A 30 -22.76 1.61 -11.45
N LEU A 31 -22.02 2.57 -10.89
CA LEU A 31 -22.55 3.58 -9.98
C LEU A 31 -23.07 4.84 -10.73
N LYS A 32 -22.86 4.92 -12.03
CA LYS A 32 -23.16 6.08 -12.89
C LYS A 32 -22.51 7.35 -12.34
N ILE A 33 -21.25 7.27 -11.97
CA ILE A 33 -20.46 8.38 -11.42
C ILE A 33 -19.36 8.82 -12.39
N ASP A 34 -19.02 10.10 -12.31
CA ASP A 34 -17.91 10.72 -13.01
C ASP A 34 -16.56 10.57 -12.27
N GLN A 35 -15.50 11.07 -12.86
CA GLN A 35 -14.16 11.05 -12.29
C GLN A 35 -14.06 11.86 -10.98
N ALA A 36 -14.81 12.95 -10.84
CA ALA A 36 -14.79 13.78 -9.64
C ALA A 36 -15.39 13.01 -8.44
N ARG A 37 -16.53 12.36 -8.63
CA ARG A 37 -17.13 11.49 -7.60
C ARG A 37 -16.28 10.28 -7.28
N PHE A 38 -15.62 9.70 -8.28
CA PHE A 38 -14.67 8.61 -8.03
C PHE A 38 -13.46 9.11 -7.22
N GLY A 39 -12.92 10.29 -7.54
CA GLY A 39 -11.88 10.95 -6.75
C GLY A 39 -12.32 11.16 -5.29
N THR A 40 -13.59 11.50 -5.04
CA THR A 40 -14.13 11.60 -3.67
C THR A 40 -14.12 10.26 -2.92
N LEU A 41 -14.37 9.12 -3.60
CA LEU A 41 -14.24 7.79 -2.98
C LEU A 41 -12.81 7.50 -2.55
N ILE A 42 -11.83 7.81 -3.41
CA ILE A 42 -10.40 7.65 -3.09
C ILE A 42 -10.00 8.56 -1.93
N THR A 43 -10.40 9.84 -1.97
CA THR A 43 -10.11 10.80 -0.91
C THR A 43 -10.72 10.36 0.42
N SER A 44 -11.94 9.84 0.42
CA SER A 44 -12.59 9.32 1.62
C SER A 44 -11.85 8.11 2.21
N PHE A 45 -11.39 7.19 1.35
CA PHE A 45 -10.55 6.08 1.78
C PHE A 45 -9.24 6.59 2.40
N MET A 46 -8.53 7.51 1.74
CA MET A 46 -7.26 8.06 2.24
C MET A 46 -7.43 8.87 3.53
N SER A 47 -8.51 9.65 3.65
CA SER A 47 -8.84 10.39 4.88
C SER A 47 -9.13 9.44 6.04
N ALA A 48 -9.86 8.35 5.77
CA ALA A 48 -10.08 7.30 6.77
C ALA A 48 -8.78 6.59 7.16
N CYS A 49 -7.86 6.36 6.21
CA CYS A 49 -6.52 5.83 6.51
C CYS A 49 -5.76 6.75 7.46
N LEU A 50 -5.79 8.07 7.25
CA LEU A 50 -5.12 9.03 8.11
C LEU A 50 -5.63 8.94 9.55
N VAL A 51 -6.95 8.96 9.75
CA VAL A 51 -7.57 8.85 11.08
C VAL A 51 -7.30 7.48 11.70
N ALA A 52 -7.49 6.42 10.91
CA ALA A 52 -7.32 5.05 11.38
C ALA A 52 -5.87 4.74 11.78
N SER A 53 -4.85 5.33 11.12
CA SER A 53 -3.45 5.10 11.47
C SER A 53 -3.13 5.50 12.92
N LEU A 54 -3.69 6.60 13.39
CA LEU A 54 -3.53 7.05 14.76
C LEU A 54 -4.23 6.10 15.75
N ILE A 55 -5.43 5.67 15.42
CA ILE A 55 -6.25 4.80 16.28
C ILE A 55 -5.64 3.39 16.36
N MET A 56 -5.20 2.83 15.23
CA MET A 56 -4.70 1.45 15.18
C MET A 56 -3.39 1.28 15.94
N GLY A 57 -2.53 2.30 15.99
CA GLY A 57 -1.33 2.30 16.83
C GLY A 57 -1.71 2.12 18.31
N VAL A 58 -2.59 2.97 18.83
CA VAL A 58 -3.09 2.91 20.22
C VAL A 58 -3.74 1.56 20.52
N LEU A 59 -4.56 1.04 19.60
CA LEU A 59 -5.21 -0.26 19.78
C LEU A 59 -4.21 -1.41 19.81
N THR A 60 -3.15 -1.35 19.00
CA THR A 60 -2.09 -2.36 19.00
C THR A 60 -1.32 -2.37 20.31
N ASP A 61 -0.98 -1.20 20.84
CA ASP A 61 -0.26 -1.08 22.13
C ASP A 61 -1.13 -1.57 23.30
N ARG A 62 -2.43 -1.26 23.27
CA ARG A 62 -3.36 -1.59 24.36
C ARG A 62 -3.87 -3.02 24.36
N PHE A 63 -4.19 -3.56 23.19
CA PHE A 63 -4.85 -4.87 23.02
C PHE A 63 -3.95 -5.93 22.38
N GLY A 64 -2.75 -5.54 21.92
CA GLY A 64 -1.81 -6.40 21.24
C GLY A 64 -2.10 -6.57 19.74
N TYR A 65 -1.24 -7.29 19.07
CA TYR A 65 -1.24 -7.46 17.61
C TYR A 65 -2.40 -8.31 17.08
N ARG A 66 -2.81 -9.37 17.81
CA ARG A 66 -3.81 -10.33 17.33
C ARG A 66 -5.14 -9.68 16.96
N PRO A 67 -5.82 -8.91 17.86
CA PRO A 67 -7.10 -8.31 17.53
C PRO A 67 -7.01 -7.32 16.38
N VAL A 68 -5.91 -6.55 16.27
CA VAL A 68 -5.72 -5.58 15.20
C VAL A 68 -5.49 -6.26 13.85
N ALA A 69 -4.67 -7.32 13.81
CA ALA A 69 -4.44 -8.08 12.58
C ALA A 69 -5.74 -8.77 12.10
N VAL A 70 -6.46 -9.44 12.99
CA VAL A 70 -7.74 -10.10 12.67
C VAL A 70 -8.76 -9.06 12.19
N PHE A 71 -8.91 -7.96 12.90
CA PHE A 71 -9.79 -6.86 12.50
C PHE A 71 -9.43 -6.34 11.11
N GLY A 72 -8.15 -6.15 10.81
CA GLY A 72 -7.68 -5.67 9.51
C GLY A 72 -8.10 -6.60 8.37
N PHE A 73 -7.83 -7.90 8.48
CA PHE A 73 -8.22 -8.87 7.45
C PHE A 73 -9.75 -8.98 7.30
N VAL A 74 -10.48 -9.06 8.39
CA VAL A 74 -11.95 -9.18 8.38
C VAL A 74 -12.58 -7.92 7.79
N MET A 75 -12.17 -6.74 8.25
CA MET A 75 -12.72 -5.48 7.78
C MET A 75 -12.41 -5.25 6.30
N ALA A 76 -11.17 -5.52 5.86
CA ALA A 76 -10.81 -5.46 4.45
C ALA A 76 -11.66 -6.41 3.61
N ALA A 77 -11.81 -7.68 4.03
CA ALA A 77 -12.64 -8.65 3.33
C ALA A 77 -14.10 -8.21 3.22
N VAL A 78 -14.68 -7.75 4.32
CA VAL A 78 -16.08 -7.27 4.36
C VAL A 78 -16.26 -6.06 3.43
N CYS A 79 -15.38 -5.07 3.50
CA CYS A 79 -15.50 -3.89 2.67
C CYS A 79 -15.32 -4.21 1.17
N ILE A 80 -14.38 -5.09 0.82
CA ILE A 80 -14.20 -5.54 -0.57
C ILE A 80 -15.47 -6.28 -1.04
N PHE A 81 -16.06 -7.12 -0.19
CA PHE A 81 -17.33 -7.78 -0.52
C PHE A 81 -18.47 -6.77 -0.67
N LEU A 82 -18.52 -5.74 0.15
CA LEU A 82 -19.50 -4.65 0.00
C LEU A 82 -19.31 -3.91 -1.31
N PHE A 83 -18.08 -3.65 -1.77
CA PHE A 83 -17.82 -3.09 -3.11
C PHE A 83 -18.36 -4.00 -4.21
N ALA A 84 -18.22 -5.33 -4.07
CA ALA A 84 -18.78 -6.28 -5.03
C ALA A 84 -20.31 -6.16 -5.14
N ARG A 85 -21.01 -5.89 -4.05
CA ARG A 85 -22.48 -5.87 -3.97
C ARG A 85 -23.08 -4.48 -4.09
N SER A 86 -22.30 -3.44 -3.91
CA SER A 86 -22.79 -2.05 -3.90
C SER A 86 -23.39 -1.66 -5.25
N LYS A 87 -24.56 -1.01 -5.18
CA LYS A 87 -25.27 -0.41 -6.31
C LYS A 87 -25.52 1.08 -6.10
N SER A 88 -25.05 1.63 -4.99
CA SER A 88 -25.28 3.03 -4.62
C SER A 88 -23.98 3.71 -4.25
N TYR A 89 -23.84 4.97 -4.68
CA TYR A 89 -22.68 5.80 -4.35
C TYR A 89 -22.47 5.95 -2.85
N ALA A 90 -23.57 6.22 -2.11
CA ALA A 90 -23.50 6.42 -0.66
C ALA A 90 -23.02 5.15 0.08
N ALA A 91 -23.51 3.95 -0.30
CA ALA A 91 -23.04 2.71 0.27
C ALA A 91 -21.55 2.45 -0.04
N THR A 92 -21.11 2.76 -1.27
CA THR A 92 -19.71 2.65 -1.64
C THR A 92 -18.84 3.63 -0.86
N LEU A 93 -19.29 4.86 -0.63
CA LEU A 93 -18.59 5.87 0.15
C LEU A 93 -18.37 5.42 1.61
N VAL A 94 -19.43 4.91 2.24
CA VAL A 94 -19.32 4.34 3.60
C VAL A 94 -18.36 3.15 3.62
N SER A 95 -18.42 2.28 2.61
CA SER A 95 -17.49 1.17 2.49
C SER A 95 -16.04 1.64 2.31
N CYS A 96 -15.78 2.75 1.59
CA CYS A 96 -14.45 3.35 1.47
C CYS A 96 -13.92 3.86 2.81
N LEU A 97 -14.76 4.52 3.62
CA LEU A 97 -14.38 4.96 4.96
C LEU A 97 -14.02 3.77 5.86
N LEU A 98 -14.85 2.74 5.91
CA LEU A 98 -14.58 1.54 6.71
C LEU A 98 -13.36 0.76 6.20
N PHE A 99 -13.15 0.75 4.87
CA PHE A 99 -12.02 0.10 4.23
C PHE A 99 -10.69 0.70 4.65
N GLY A 100 -10.63 2.03 4.86
CA GLY A 100 -9.45 2.71 5.38
C GLY A 100 -9.05 2.21 6.77
N PHE A 101 -10.02 1.94 7.65
CA PHE A 101 -9.74 1.33 8.96
C PHE A 101 -9.17 -0.08 8.83
N GLY A 102 -9.73 -0.91 7.95
CA GLY A 102 -9.21 -2.26 7.68
C GLY A 102 -7.79 -2.22 7.13
N ALA A 103 -7.53 -1.37 6.14
CA ALA A 103 -6.21 -1.20 5.53
C ALA A 103 -5.17 -0.73 6.55
N MET A 104 -5.49 0.25 7.41
CA MET A 104 -4.55 0.74 8.41
C MET A 104 -4.35 -0.23 9.57
N ALA A 105 -5.32 -1.05 9.92
CA ALA A 105 -5.12 -2.15 10.86
C ALA A 105 -4.09 -3.17 10.33
N LEU A 106 -4.20 -3.56 9.04
CA LEU A 106 -3.18 -4.39 8.38
C LEU A 106 -1.82 -3.71 8.35
N ASN A 107 -1.78 -2.43 8.00
CA ASN A 107 -0.56 -1.63 7.96
C ASN A 107 0.15 -1.61 9.32
N THR A 108 -0.58 -1.27 10.37
CA THR A 108 -0.04 -1.16 11.72
C THR A 108 0.46 -2.52 12.20
N ALA A 109 -0.37 -3.58 12.11
CA ALA A 109 0.02 -4.91 12.54
C ALA A 109 1.25 -5.43 11.77
N ALA A 110 1.32 -5.24 10.45
CA ALA A 110 2.43 -5.69 9.64
C ALA A 110 3.72 -4.93 9.93
N ASN A 111 3.69 -3.59 9.89
CA ASN A 111 4.88 -2.78 10.04
C ASN A 111 5.48 -2.81 11.44
N THR A 112 4.67 -3.09 12.47
CA THR A 112 5.18 -3.27 13.83
C THR A 112 5.70 -4.69 14.10
N LEU A 113 5.09 -5.72 13.47
CA LEU A 113 5.53 -7.11 13.60
C LEU A 113 6.80 -7.42 12.80
N ILE A 114 6.88 -6.94 11.56
CA ILE A 114 7.96 -7.27 10.62
C ILE A 114 9.35 -7.05 11.23
N PRO A 115 9.68 -5.88 11.80
CA PRO A 115 11.00 -5.62 12.37
C PRO A 115 11.35 -6.56 13.53
N VAL A 116 10.35 -7.06 14.25
CA VAL A 116 10.52 -7.89 15.44
C VAL A 116 10.67 -9.37 15.10
N VAL A 117 9.86 -9.86 14.12
CA VAL A 117 9.74 -11.31 13.86
C VAL A 117 10.68 -11.83 12.77
N PHE A 118 11.29 -10.92 11.99
CA PHE A 118 12.27 -11.30 10.97
C PHE A 118 13.70 -11.00 11.44
N PHE A 119 14.64 -11.80 10.96
CA PHE A 119 16.07 -11.67 11.25
C PHE A 119 16.38 -11.60 12.76
N GLU A 120 15.58 -12.29 13.59
CA GLU A 120 15.69 -12.29 15.05
C GLU A 120 15.64 -10.88 15.68
N GLY A 121 14.99 -9.92 15.02
CA GLY A 121 14.97 -8.51 15.41
C GLY A 121 16.29 -7.75 15.24
N LYS A 122 17.35 -8.40 14.73
CA LYS A 122 18.69 -7.81 14.62
C LYS A 122 18.87 -6.86 13.43
N ASN A 123 18.00 -6.96 12.40
CA ASN A 123 18.08 -6.13 11.22
C ASN A 123 16.69 -5.59 10.81
N PRO A 124 16.17 -4.59 11.54
CA PRO A 124 14.83 -4.06 11.27
C PRO A 124 14.71 -3.39 9.89
N ALA A 125 15.80 -2.83 9.35
CA ALA A 125 15.80 -2.22 8.03
C ALA A 125 15.59 -3.27 6.91
N ALA A 126 16.33 -4.38 6.96
CA ALA A 126 16.15 -5.48 6.00
C ALA A 126 14.76 -6.11 6.15
N ALA A 127 14.27 -6.29 7.37
CA ALA A 127 12.92 -6.79 7.64
C ALA A 127 11.85 -5.89 7.02
N SER A 128 11.94 -4.57 7.23
CA SER A 128 11.00 -3.60 6.66
C SER A 128 11.02 -3.60 5.13
N ASN A 129 12.21 -3.72 4.51
CA ASN A 129 12.31 -3.87 3.05
C ASN A 129 11.60 -5.14 2.55
N LEU A 130 11.76 -6.27 3.25
CA LEU A 130 11.05 -7.52 2.93
C LEU A 130 9.52 -7.35 3.03
N GLY A 131 9.04 -6.67 4.07
CA GLY A 131 7.63 -6.32 4.22
C GLY A 131 7.12 -5.46 3.06
N ASN A 132 7.92 -4.49 2.63
CA ASN A 132 7.60 -3.63 1.49
C ASN A 132 7.61 -4.39 0.15
N VAL A 133 8.41 -5.45 0.01
CA VAL A 133 8.32 -6.37 -1.15
C VAL A 133 6.94 -7.04 -1.16
N ALA A 134 6.48 -7.58 -0.03
CA ALA A 134 5.17 -8.19 0.07
C ALA A 134 4.03 -7.20 -0.26
N PHE A 135 4.13 -5.96 0.22
CA PHE A 135 3.24 -4.86 -0.16
C PHE A 135 3.23 -4.62 -1.67
N GLY A 136 4.41 -4.48 -2.28
CA GLY A 136 4.56 -4.26 -3.72
C GLY A 136 3.97 -5.40 -4.55
N VAL A 137 4.14 -6.66 -4.12
CA VAL A 137 3.53 -7.83 -4.76
C VAL A 137 2.00 -7.73 -4.70
N GLY A 138 1.42 -7.33 -3.56
CA GLY A 138 -0.03 -7.11 -3.44
C GLY A 138 -0.52 -6.01 -4.37
N LEU A 139 0.20 -4.90 -4.42
CA LEU A 139 -0.09 -3.75 -5.28
C LEU A 139 -0.07 -4.13 -6.78
N LEU A 140 0.87 -4.99 -7.18
CA LEU A 140 1.01 -5.46 -8.56
C LEU A 140 -0.02 -6.53 -8.92
N LEU A 141 -0.23 -7.52 -8.05
CA LEU A 141 -1.09 -8.66 -8.38
C LEU A 141 -2.57 -8.31 -8.38
N ALA A 142 -3.03 -7.38 -7.53
CA ALA A 142 -4.45 -7.02 -7.46
C ALA A 142 -5.01 -6.55 -8.82
N PRO A 143 -4.43 -5.57 -9.54
CA PRO A 143 -4.93 -5.17 -10.85
C PRO A 143 -4.76 -6.26 -11.90
N LEU A 144 -3.72 -7.09 -11.85
CA LEU A 144 -3.55 -8.21 -12.77
C LEU A 144 -4.64 -9.27 -12.60
N ILE A 145 -4.96 -9.65 -11.36
CA ILE A 145 -6.05 -10.57 -11.03
C ILE A 145 -7.38 -9.99 -11.50
N VAL A 146 -7.64 -8.72 -11.21
CA VAL A 146 -8.87 -8.03 -11.63
C VAL A 146 -8.98 -7.99 -13.14
N SER A 147 -7.92 -7.61 -13.86
CA SER A 147 -7.91 -7.55 -15.32
C SER A 147 -8.16 -8.92 -15.95
N TYR A 148 -7.55 -9.97 -15.42
CA TYR A 148 -7.74 -11.34 -15.88
C TYR A 148 -9.19 -11.84 -15.64
N LEU A 149 -9.70 -11.64 -14.42
CA LEU A 149 -11.01 -12.11 -14.04
C LEU A 149 -12.14 -11.32 -14.71
N PHE A 150 -11.95 -10.02 -14.98
CA PHE A 150 -12.95 -9.21 -15.69
C PHE A 150 -13.24 -9.68 -17.12
N ARG A 151 -12.31 -10.45 -17.71
CA ARG A 151 -12.51 -11.08 -19.02
C ARG A 151 -13.30 -12.39 -18.93
N LYS A 152 -13.37 -13.02 -17.76
CA LYS A 152 -13.94 -14.37 -17.59
C LYS A 152 -15.18 -14.37 -16.71
N THR A 153 -15.35 -13.40 -15.83
CA THR A 153 -16.42 -13.40 -14.84
C THR A 153 -17.07 -12.02 -14.69
N SER A 154 -18.16 -11.97 -13.93
CA SER A 154 -18.83 -10.71 -13.60
C SER A 154 -18.00 -9.83 -12.68
N TYR A 155 -18.35 -8.55 -12.59
CA TYR A 155 -17.77 -7.61 -11.62
C TYR A 155 -17.88 -8.15 -10.18
N GLU A 156 -19.08 -8.62 -9.81
CA GLU A 156 -19.38 -9.14 -8.48
C GLU A 156 -18.48 -10.31 -8.12
N ASN A 157 -18.32 -11.27 -9.02
CA ASN A 157 -17.49 -12.45 -8.78
C ASN A 157 -16.01 -12.08 -8.69
N THR A 158 -15.54 -11.22 -9.58
CA THR A 158 -14.15 -10.75 -9.57
C THR A 158 -13.79 -10.10 -8.24
N VAL A 159 -14.62 -9.15 -7.78
CA VAL A 159 -14.34 -8.43 -6.52
C VAL A 159 -14.55 -9.35 -5.32
N SER A 160 -15.49 -10.30 -5.37
CA SER A 160 -15.67 -11.30 -4.31
C SER A 160 -14.47 -12.25 -4.18
N VAL A 161 -13.76 -12.57 -5.26
CA VAL A 161 -12.52 -13.36 -5.20
C VAL A 161 -11.45 -12.61 -4.40
N LEU A 162 -11.32 -11.30 -4.59
CA LEU A 162 -10.37 -10.49 -3.79
C LEU A 162 -10.79 -10.42 -2.31
N ALA A 163 -12.10 -10.37 -2.02
CA ALA A 163 -12.57 -10.46 -0.66
C ALA A 163 -12.20 -11.81 -0.02
N ALA A 164 -12.39 -12.92 -0.75
CA ALA A 164 -12.00 -14.26 -0.29
C ALA A 164 -10.50 -14.37 -0.04
N LEU A 165 -9.67 -13.71 -0.86
CA LEU A 165 -8.21 -13.64 -0.65
C LEU A 165 -7.87 -13.00 0.71
N MET A 166 -8.59 -11.96 1.13
CA MET A 166 -8.39 -11.36 2.44
C MET A 166 -8.80 -12.30 3.58
N VAL A 167 -9.86 -13.08 3.40
CA VAL A 167 -10.31 -14.06 4.41
C VAL A 167 -9.23 -15.12 4.70
N VAL A 168 -8.42 -15.50 3.69
CA VAL A 168 -7.30 -16.43 3.88
C VAL A 168 -6.33 -15.95 4.95
N GLY A 169 -6.12 -14.64 5.09
CA GLY A 169 -5.25 -14.06 6.12
C GLY A 169 -5.82 -14.15 7.54
N VAL A 170 -7.14 -14.31 7.70
CA VAL A 170 -7.78 -14.40 9.03
C VAL A 170 -7.35 -15.64 9.79
N VAL A 171 -7.24 -16.78 9.10
CA VAL A 171 -6.89 -18.06 9.73
C VAL A 171 -5.52 -18.01 10.41
N PRO A 172 -4.42 -17.69 9.72
CA PRO A 172 -3.12 -17.56 10.37
C PRO A 172 -3.10 -16.43 11.41
N ALA A 173 -3.87 -15.33 11.22
CA ALA A 173 -3.96 -14.25 12.20
C ALA A 173 -4.58 -14.70 13.53
N LEU A 174 -5.54 -15.62 13.50
CA LEU A 174 -6.14 -16.20 14.69
C LEU A 174 -5.20 -17.22 15.38
N MET A 175 -4.46 -17.99 14.60
CA MET A 175 -3.65 -19.12 15.09
C MET A 175 -2.22 -18.73 15.49
N ALA A 176 -1.74 -17.56 15.09
CA ALA A 176 -0.38 -17.13 15.38
C ALA A 176 -0.17 -16.83 16.85
N GLU A 177 1.03 -17.14 17.34
CA GLU A 177 1.54 -16.65 18.61
C GLU A 177 2.27 -15.33 18.37
N TYR A 178 1.82 -14.29 19.03
CA TYR A 178 2.35 -12.94 18.86
C TYR A 178 3.33 -12.59 19.97
N PRO A 179 4.36 -11.80 19.69
CA PRO A 179 5.20 -11.23 20.72
C PRO A 179 4.35 -10.37 21.66
N LYS A 180 4.71 -10.33 22.94
CA LYS A 180 4.03 -9.45 23.88
C LYS A 180 4.37 -8.00 23.53
N SER A 181 3.37 -7.14 23.52
CA SER A 181 3.60 -5.69 23.47
C SER A 181 4.10 -5.26 24.84
N GLU A 182 5.36 -4.86 24.93
CA GLU A 182 5.96 -4.40 26.22
C GLU A 182 5.71 -2.91 26.46
N ALA A 183 5.24 -2.17 25.47
CA ALA A 183 5.01 -0.74 25.56
C ALA A 183 3.61 -0.45 26.11
N ALA A 184 3.54 0.07 27.33
CA ALA A 184 2.34 0.77 27.80
C ALA A 184 2.22 2.08 26.99
N PHE A 185 1.09 2.27 26.30
CA PHE A 185 0.83 3.53 25.59
C PHE A 185 0.74 4.69 26.58
N GLU A 186 1.72 5.57 26.53
CA GLU A 186 1.74 6.83 27.28
C GLU A 186 1.48 8.00 26.33
N PHE A 187 0.27 8.54 26.34
CA PHE A 187 -0.12 9.65 25.46
C PHE A 187 0.82 10.87 25.57
N ALA A 188 1.21 11.24 26.78
CA ALA A 188 2.12 12.35 27.03
C ALA A 188 3.50 12.12 26.39
N LYS A 189 4.04 10.90 26.50
CA LYS A 189 5.30 10.52 25.87
C LYS A 189 5.21 10.51 24.35
N THR A 190 4.11 10.01 23.80
CA THR A 190 3.87 10.04 22.35
C THR A 190 3.81 11.47 21.82
N LEU A 191 3.14 12.37 22.56
CA LEU A 191 3.06 13.78 22.17
C LEU A 191 4.42 14.48 22.24
N SER A 192 5.25 14.16 23.26
CA SER A 192 6.61 14.72 23.35
C SER A 192 7.53 14.25 22.23
N MET A 193 7.32 13.05 21.68
CA MET A 193 8.09 12.55 20.52
C MET A 193 7.86 13.39 19.26
N LEU A 194 6.70 14.05 19.13
CA LEU A 194 6.42 14.93 17.99
C LEU A 194 7.27 16.21 17.98
N THR A 195 7.90 16.55 19.11
CA THR A 195 8.83 17.68 19.23
C THR A 195 10.29 17.25 19.09
N GLU A 196 10.55 15.95 19.02
CA GLU A 196 11.90 15.40 18.90
C GLU A 196 12.45 15.65 17.48
N PRO A 197 13.61 16.35 17.33
CA PRO A 197 14.14 16.68 16.00
C PRO A 197 14.39 15.46 15.11
N ALA A 198 14.82 14.33 15.68
CA ALA A 198 15.05 13.10 14.93
C ALA A 198 13.75 12.54 14.33
N VAL A 199 12.65 12.59 15.09
CA VAL A 199 11.32 12.15 14.64
C VAL A 199 10.78 13.08 13.56
N LEU A 200 10.96 14.40 13.71
CA LEU A 200 10.54 15.38 12.71
C LEU A 200 11.29 15.21 11.39
N VAL A 201 12.63 15.03 11.44
CA VAL A 201 13.46 14.80 10.24
C VAL A 201 13.07 13.49 9.56
N ALA A 202 12.89 12.40 10.32
CA ALA A 202 12.44 11.12 9.78
C ALA A 202 11.05 11.22 9.17
N GLY A 203 10.12 11.92 9.83
CA GLY A 203 8.76 12.17 9.31
C GLY A 203 8.78 12.99 8.03
N LEU A 204 9.62 14.04 7.95
CA LEU A 204 9.78 14.85 6.74
C LEU A 204 10.39 14.03 5.59
N ALA A 205 11.39 13.21 5.87
CA ALA A 205 11.99 12.32 4.87
C ALA A 205 10.96 11.32 4.32
N LEU A 206 10.14 10.72 5.20
CA LEU A 206 9.07 9.81 4.80
C LEU A 206 7.97 10.52 4.01
N PHE A 207 7.63 11.76 4.38
CA PHE A 207 6.68 12.59 3.63
C PHE A 207 7.18 12.87 2.21
N CYS A 208 8.44 13.30 2.06
CA CYS A 208 9.04 13.54 0.74
C CYS A 208 9.08 12.25 -0.10
N TYR A 209 9.47 11.13 0.51
CA TYR A 209 9.47 9.84 -0.15
C TYR A 209 8.07 9.44 -0.63
N ALA A 210 7.06 9.52 0.24
CA ALA A 210 5.70 9.17 -0.13
C ALA A 210 5.13 10.09 -1.21
N ALA A 211 5.44 11.40 -1.15
CA ALA A 211 5.03 12.35 -2.17
C ALA A 211 5.64 12.01 -3.54
N LEU A 212 6.93 11.66 -3.60
CA LEU A 212 7.58 11.21 -4.82
C LEU A 212 6.98 9.91 -5.36
N ASP A 213 6.82 8.89 -4.52
CA ASP A 213 6.26 7.58 -4.90
C ASP A 213 4.87 7.71 -5.49
N VAL A 214 3.99 8.48 -4.84
CA VAL A 214 2.64 8.77 -5.31
C VAL A 214 2.65 9.58 -6.60
N SER A 215 3.53 10.58 -6.72
CA SER A 215 3.65 11.40 -7.93
C SER A 215 4.10 10.56 -9.12
N PHE A 216 5.16 9.76 -8.97
CA PHE A 216 5.61 8.86 -10.04
C PHE A 216 4.51 7.88 -10.44
N SER A 217 3.86 7.23 -9.48
CA SER A 217 2.82 6.24 -9.76
C SER A 217 1.63 6.83 -10.54
N ASN A 218 1.28 8.09 -10.29
CA ASN A 218 0.12 8.71 -10.93
C ASN A 218 0.45 9.43 -12.26
N TRP A 219 1.64 10.06 -12.36
CA TRP A 219 1.97 10.90 -13.52
C TRP A 219 2.84 10.22 -14.56
N LEU A 220 3.51 9.11 -14.23
CA LEU A 220 4.40 8.40 -15.14
C LEU A 220 3.72 7.98 -16.46
N PRO A 221 2.45 7.50 -16.50
CA PRO A 221 1.80 7.21 -17.77
C PRO A 221 1.51 8.44 -18.61
N ALA A 222 1.07 9.54 -17.98
CA ALA A 222 0.79 10.79 -18.69
C ALA A 222 2.08 11.34 -19.31
N PHE A 223 3.14 11.42 -18.54
CA PHE A 223 4.48 11.83 -19.02
C PHE A 223 4.99 10.91 -20.13
N GLY A 224 4.89 9.58 -19.95
CA GLY A 224 5.31 8.63 -20.96
C GLY A 224 4.53 8.76 -22.26
N LYS A 225 3.23 9.04 -22.19
CA LYS A 225 2.40 9.32 -23.37
C LYS A 225 2.86 10.59 -24.10
N GLU A 226 3.10 11.67 -23.37
CA GLU A 226 3.62 12.92 -23.94
C GLU A 226 4.99 12.71 -24.61
N ALA A 227 5.91 12.03 -23.94
CA ALA A 227 7.26 11.74 -24.47
C ALA A 227 7.19 10.87 -25.75
N ILE A 228 6.31 9.87 -25.80
CA ILE A 228 6.13 9.04 -27.01
C ILE A 228 5.57 9.89 -28.16
N LEU A 229 4.56 10.70 -27.91
CA LEU A 229 3.96 11.56 -28.92
C LEU A 229 4.91 12.67 -29.40
N ALA A 230 5.76 13.21 -28.51
CA ALA A 230 6.78 14.16 -28.90
C ALA A 230 7.83 13.55 -29.83
N SER A 231 8.21 12.29 -29.61
CA SER A 231 9.17 11.57 -30.46
C SER A 231 8.54 10.94 -31.71
N ARG A 232 7.26 10.62 -31.67
CA ARG A 232 6.50 9.97 -32.76
C ARG A 232 5.08 10.55 -32.83
N PRO A 233 4.89 11.71 -33.47
CA PRO A 233 3.58 12.38 -33.53
C PRO A 233 2.47 11.52 -34.20
N ASP A 234 2.85 10.64 -35.12
CA ASP A 234 1.95 9.77 -35.87
C ASP A 234 1.76 8.39 -35.22
N ALA A 235 2.18 8.21 -33.96
CA ALA A 235 2.03 6.94 -33.27
C ALA A 235 0.54 6.61 -33.04
N ASP A 236 0.19 5.33 -33.21
CA ASP A 236 -1.16 4.84 -32.96
C ASP A 236 -1.56 5.10 -31.49
N PRO A 237 -2.70 5.78 -31.25
CA PRO A 237 -3.15 6.15 -29.92
C PRO A 237 -3.29 4.96 -28.95
N GLU A 238 -3.80 3.82 -29.45
CA GLU A 238 -4.01 2.62 -28.61
C GLU A 238 -2.67 1.99 -28.19
N GLN A 239 -1.69 1.94 -29.11
CA GLN A 239 -0.34 1.45 -28.79
C GLN A 239 0.40 2.40 -27.88
N THR A 240 0.20 3.71 -28.03
CA THR A 240 0.79 4.74 -27.19
C THR A 240 0.27 4.62 -25.75
N ASP A 241 -1.03 4.50 -25.58
CA ASP A 241 -1.66 4.31 -24.27
C ASP A 241 -1.21 3.00 -23.60
N ALA A 242 -1.13 1.91 -24.36
CA ALA A 242 -0.64 0.64 -23.85
C ALA A 242 0.85 0.71 -23.42
N SER A 243 1.66 1.42 -24.19
CA SER A 243 3.10 1.61 -23.88
C SER A 243 3.30 2.49 -22.65
N ALA A 244 2.53 3.57 -22.53
CA ALA A 244 2.54 4.43 -21.35
C ALA A 244 2.12 3.68 -20.07
N GLN A 245 1.10 2.83 -20.17
CA GLN A 245 0.67 1.97 -19.06
C GLN A 245 1.75 0.94 -18.65
N ARG A 246 2.55 0.43 -19.57
CA ARG A 246 3.66 -0.48 -19.25
C ARG A 246 4.74 0.17 -18.38
N LEU A 247 4.90 1.48 -18.43
CA LEU A 247 5.87 2.20 -17.58
C LEU A 247 5.54 2.04 -16.09
N ILE A 248 4.26 2.01 -15.70
CA ILE A 248 3.87 1.72 -14.31
C ILE A 248 4.32 0.32 -13.90
N SER A 249 4.15 -0.66 -14.80
CA SER A 249 4.57 -2.04 -14.50
C SER A 249 6.08 -2.13 -14.33
N VAL A 250 6.84 -1.44 -15.18
CA VAL A 250 8.32 -1.36 -15.07
C VAL A 250 8.71 -0.68 -13.76
N TYR A 251 8.06 0.44 -13.42
CA TYR A 251 8.28 1.12 -12.14
C TYR A 251 8.01 0.21 -10.94
N ALA A 252 6.85 -0.47 -10.91
CA ALA A 252 6.49 -1.38 -9.83
C ALA A 252 7.47 -2.55 -9.68
N VAL A 253 7.88 -3.17 -10.80
CA VAL A 253 8.89 -4.23 -10.81
C VAL A 253 10.23 -3.71 -10.30
N SER A 254 10.69 -2.55 -10.78
CA SER A 254 11.93 -1.92 -10.34
C SER A 254 11.91 -1.60 -8.84
N LEU A 255 10.77 -1.12 -8.33
CA LEU A 255 10.58 -0.86 -6.91
C LEU A 255 10.69 -2.15 -6.07
N ILE A 256 10.04 -3.22 -6.51
CA ILE A 256 10.10 -4.52 -5.85
C ILE A 256 11.53 -5.08 -5.84
N LEU A 257 12.19 -5.07 -6.99
CA LEU A 257 13.57 -5.56 -7.13
C LEU A 257 14.56 -4.74 -6.31
N GLY A 258 14.43 -3.40 -6.32
CA GLY A 258 15.26 -2.51 -5.52
C GLY A 258 15.12 -2.78 -4.02
N ARG A 259 13.90 -2.95 -3.53
CA ARG A 259 13.63 -3.27 -2.11
C ARG A 259 14.11 -4.67 -1.73
N LEU A 260 13.94 -5.64 -2.62
CA LEU A 260 14.45 -6.99 -2.42
C LEU A 260 15.98 -6.99 -2.34
N ALA A 261 16.66 -6.32 -3.26
CA ALA A 261 18.10 -6.16 -3.22
C ALA A 261 18.57 -5.46 -1.93
N ALA A 262 17.92 -4.36 -1.55
CA ALA A 262 18.23 -3.64 -0.31
C ALA A 262 18.04 -4.52 0.94
N SER A 263 17.05 -5.42 0.94
CA SER A 263 16.83 -6.34 2.06
C SER A 263 17.97 -7.36 2.26
N GLN A 264 18.78 -7.61 1.22
CA GLN A 264 19.88 -8.58 1.25
C GLN A 264 21.24 -7.94 1.57
N ILE A 265 21.31 -6.62 1.72
CA ILE A 265 22.57 -5.90 1.97
C ILE A 265 22.66 -5.50 3.46
N PRO A 266 23.33 -6.31 4.32
CA PRO A 266 23.46 -5.99 5.75
C PRO A 266 24.20 -4.68 6.01
N ALA A 267 25.13 -4.30 5.10
CA ALA A 267 25.91 -3.07 5.21
C ALA A 267 25.05 -1.79 5.17
N LEU A 268 23.83 -1.84 4.63
CA LEU A 268 22.91 -0.68 4.62
C LEU A 268 22.51 -0.22 6.01
N THR A 269 22.56 -1.10 7.02
CA THR A 269 22.33 -0.72 8.43
C THR A 269 23.48 0.09 9.01
N VAL A 270 24.69 -0.17 8.54
CA VAL A 270 25.92 0.55 8.97
C VAL A 270 26.07 1.89 8.27
N PHE A 271 25.78 1.92 6.97
CA PHE A 271 25.89 3.12 6.12
C PHE A 271 24.56 3.85 5.89
N GLY A 272 23.52 3.50 6.63
CA GLY A 272 22.11 3.85 6.33
C GLY A 272 21.87 5.33 6.04
N SER A 273 22.41 6.25 6.85
CA SER A 273 22.23 7.70 6.65
C SER A 273 22.95 8.21 5.39
N TRP A 274 24.18 7.76 5.13
CA TRP A 274 24.93 8.10 3.93
C TRP A 274 24.32 7.49 2.67
N PHE A 275 23.84 6.26 2.74
CA PHE A 275 23.17 5.60 1.61
C PHE A 275 21.93 6.37 1.17
N VAL A 276 21.10 6.81 2.10
CA VAL A 276 19.89 7.61 1.79
C VAL A 276 20.29 8.93 1.12
N ALA A 277 21.30 9.64 1.64
CA ALA A 277 21.75 10.89 1.06
C ALA A 277 22.28 10.71 -0.38
N VAL A 278 23.15 9.70 -0.59
CA VAL A 278 23.73 9.41 -1.92
C VAL A 278 22.66 8.96 -2.90
N ALA A 279 21.75 8.04 -2.51
CA ALA A 279 20.68 7.58 -3.37
C ALA A 279 19.73 8.73 -3.75
N SER A 280 19.40 9.62 -2.80
CA SER A 280 18.58 10.80 -3.07
C SER A 280 19.26 11.76 -4.03
N ALA A 281 20.58 12.01 -3.89
CA ALA A 281 21.33 12.85 -4.81
C ALA A 281 21.38 12.26 -6.22
N ILE A 282 21.62 10.95 -6.35
CA ILE A 282 21.59 10.25 -7.65
C ILE A 282 20.20 10.37 -8.28
N THR A 283 19.13 10.16 -7.51
CA THR A 283 17.76 10.29 -8.01
C THR A 283 17.48 11.71 -8.49
N ALA A 284 17.89 12.73 -7.74
CA ALA A 284 17.71 14.13 -8.14
C ALA A 284 18.46 14.43 -9.45
N LEU A 285 19.71 13.96 -9.59
CA LEU A 285 20.48 14.12 -10.83
C LEU A 285 19.84 13.42 -12.03
N LEU A 286 19.30 12.20 -11.83
CA LEU A 286 18.60 11.50 -12.90
C LEU A 286 17.32 12.22 -13.32
N ILE A 287 16.55 12.78 -12.38
CA ILE A 287 15.35 13.57 -12.68
C ILE A 287 15.74 14.81 -13.52
N VAL A 288 16.78 15.55 -13.09
CA VAL A 288 17.26 16.72 -13.84
C VAL A 288 17.77 16.34 -15.23
N TRP A 289 18.40 15.17 -15.37
CA TRP A 289 18.87 14.70 -16.68
C TRP A 289 17.72 14.29 -17.63
N MET A 290 16.57 13.89 -17.09
CA MET A 290 15.38 13.50 -17.86
C MET A 290 14.53 14.71 -18.31
N THR A 291 14.72 15.88 -17.70
CA THR A 291 14.02 17.14 -18.05
C THR A 291 14.81 17.97 -19.02
#